data_eda2b27c417570b6622c17ae87d570b7
#
_entry.id   eda2b27c417570b6622c17ae87d570b7
#
_cell.length_a   1.000
_cell.length_b   1.000
_cell.length_c   1.000
_cell.angle_alpha   90.00
_cell.angle_beta   90.00
_cell.angle_gamma   90.00
#
_symmetry.space_group_name_H-M   'P 1'
#
loop_
_entity.id
_entity.type
_entity.pdbx_description
1 polymer ?
#
loop_
_entity_poly.entity_id
_entity_poly.type
_entity_poly.pdbx_seq_one_letter_code
_entity_poly.pdbx_strand_id
1 'polypeptide(L)'
;LLALKDIEHLTNLEAEAISPSLAAQFPNSGPENVLGIELNTYAAELARVSVWIGEIQWMRRNGFEAAKNPILKPLGNIEKRDAVLVTDEQGNPVLDAEGKPQRAKWPKADVVVGNPPFLGDKKMISELGEDYTIALRRAWSDVPGGADLVCYWFAGAWRRMAIGELERAGMVSTNSIRAGANREVLKSIVDGGQIFEAWGDE
;
A
#
# COMPACT_ATOMS: atom_id res chain seq x y z
N LEU A 1 -10.21 -5.49 1.51
CA LEU A 1 -10.72 -6.86 1.45
C LEU A 1 -12.20 -6.93 1.74
N LEU A 2 -12.66 -6.53 2.94
CA LEU A 2 -14.06 -6.73 3.35
C LEU A 2 -15.06 -6.07 2.39
N ALA A 3 -14.85 -4.82 2.00
CA ALA A 3 -15.72 -4.12 1.05
C ALA A 3 -15.75 -4.81 -0.33
N LEU A 4 -14.62 -5.35 -0.81
CA LEU A 4 -14.57 -6.10 -2.06
C LEU A 4 -15.39 -7.39 -1.98
N LYS A 5 -15.27 -8.12 -0.86
CA LYS A 5 -16.08 -9.32 -0.61
C LYS A 5 -17.57 -9.01 -0.49
N ASP A 6 -17.93 -7.89 0.15
CA ASP A 6 -19.34 -7.47 0.25
C ASP A 6 -19.94 -7.20 -1.12
N ILE A 7 -19.21 -6.50 -2.01
CA ILE A 7 -19.65 -6.24 -3.38
C ILE A 7 -19.79 -7.55 -4.15
N GLU A 8 -18.81 -8.43 -4.10
CA GLU A 8 -18.85 -9.72 -4.80
C GLU A 8 -19.99 -10.60 -4.28
N HIS A 9 -20.20 -10.64 -2.95
CA HIS A 9 -21.28 -11.39 -2.34
C HIS A 9 -22.67 -10.88 -2.75
N LEU A 10 -22.88 -9.56 -2.72
CA LEU A 10 -24.14 -8.96 -3.17
C LEU A 10 -24.39 -9.24 -4.66
N THR A 11 -23.37 -9.15 -5.50
CA THR A 11 -23.48 -9.48 -6.93
C THR A 11 -23.86 -10.95 -7.15
N ASN A 12 -23.30 -11.87 -6.35
CA ASN A 12 -23.64 -13.28 -6.41
C ASN A 12 -25.08 -13.55 -5.97
N LEU A 13 -25.56 -12.88 -4.92
CA LEU A 13 -26.96 -12.97 -4.47
C LEU A 13 -27.94 -12.46 -5.52
N GLU A 14 -27.64 -11.33 -6.18
CA GLU A 14 -28.45 -10.81 -7.29
C GLU A 14 -28.47 -11.78 -8.47
N ALA A 15 -27.34 -12.36 -8.82
CA ALA A 15 -27.26 -13.36 -9.88
C ALA A 15 -28.09 -14.62 -9.58
N GLU A 16 -28.05 -15.11 -8.33
CA GLU A 16 -28.90 -16.25 -7.86
C GLU A 16 -30.39 -15.91 -7.95
N ALA A 17 -30.80 -14.70 -7.58
CA ALA A 17 -32.18 -14.24 -7.65
C ALA A 17 -32.71 -14.19 -9.09
N ILE A 18 -31.83 -13.90 -10.07
CA ILE A 18 -32.17 -13.89 -11.51
C ILE A 18 -32.21 -15.32 -12.08
N SER A 19 -31.29 -16.17 -11.68
CA SER A 19 -31.18 -17.54 -12.15
C SER A 19 -30.76 -18.48 -11.01
N PRO A 20 -31.71 -19.29 -10.47
CA PRO A 20 -31.41 -20.26 -9.38
C PRO A 20 -30.34 -21.31 -9.72
N SER A 21 -29.99 -21.47 -11.01
CA SER A 21 -28.88 -22.33 -11.42
C SER A 21 -27.51 -21.72 -11.12
N LEU A 22 -27.46 -20.42 -10.85
CA LEU A 22 -26.27 -19.70 -10.40
C LEU A 22 -26.29 -19.65 -8.85
N ALA A 23 -26.21 -20.82 -8.22
CA ALA A 23 -26.20 -20.90 -6.76
C ALA A 23 -25.20 -19.90 -6.16
N ALA A 24 -25.58 -19.28 -5.04
CA ALA A 24 -24.72 -18.33 -4.33
C ALA A 24 -23.32 -18.93 -4.10
N GLN A 25 -22.35 -18.42 -4.82
CA GLN A 25 -20.98 -18.89 -4.72
C GLN A 25 -20.26 -18.13 -3.60
N PHE A 26 -19.36 -18.81 -2.94
CA PHE A 26 -18.43 -18.15 -2.03
C PHE A 26 -17.61 -17.12 -2.83
N PRO A 27 -17.43 -15.89 -2.33
CA PRO A 27 -16.61 -14.90 -3.01
C PRO A 27 -15.20 -15.40 -3.33
N ASN A 28 -14.71 -15.12 -4.52
CA ASN A 28 -13.35 -15.47 -4.92
C ASN A 28 -12.29 -14.58 -4.26
N SER A 29 -12.68 -13.37 -3.85
CA SER A 29 -11.77 -12.48 -3.11
C SER A 29 -11.50 -13.03 -1.72
N GLY A 30 -10.23 -13.07 -1.35
CA GLY A 30 -9.76 -13.62 -0.09
C GLY A 30 -8.50 -12.93 0.44
N PRO A 31 -7.94 -13.41 1.55
CA PRO A 31 -6.72 -12.87 2.15
C PRO A 31 -5.53 -12.76 1.17
N GLU A 32 -5.47 -13.61 0.17
CA GLU A 32 -4.45 -13.64 -0.88
C GLU A 32 -4.48 -12.40 -1.80
N ASN A 33 -5.61 -11.69 -1.87
CA ASN A 33 -5.76 -10.45 -2.63
C ASN A 33 -5.22 -9.21 -1.87
N VAL A 34 -4.85 -9.38 -0.60
CA VAL A 34 -4.26 -8.30 0.21
C VAL A 34 -2.74 -8.42 0.16
N LEU A 35 -2.09 -7.52 -0.56
CA LEU A 35 -0.65 -7.42 -0.62
C LEU A 35 -0.20 -6.31 0.33
N GLY A 36 0.93 -6.48 1.01
CA GLY A 36 1.43 -5.49 1.95
C GLY A 36 2.95 -5.45 2.01
N ILE A 37 3.46 -4.28 2.33
CA ILE A 37 4.88 -4.05 2.63
C ILE A 37 4.93 -3.33 3.96
N GLU A 38 5.64 -3.91 4.92
CA GLU A 38 5.79 -3.39 6.27
C GLU A 38 7.24 -3.58 6.73
N LEU A 39 7.84 -2.52 7.25
CA LEU A 39 9.22 -2.53 7.71
C LEU A 39 9.35 -3.20 9.09
N ASN A 40 8.38 -2.97 9.96
CA ASN A 40 8.38 -3.51 11.32
C ASN A 40 7.92 -4.97 11.31
N THR A 41 8.76 -5.88 11.80
CA THR A 41 8.48 -7.32 11.83
C THR A 41 7.20 -7.65 12.60
N TYR A 42 7.01 -7.04 13.79
CA TYR A 42 5.82 -7.28 14.61
C TYR A 42 4.54 -6.77 13.91
N ALA A 43 4.61 -5.59 13.31
CA ALA A 43 3.47 -5.02 12.57
C ALA A 43 3.12 -5.86 11.34
N ALA A 44 4.11 -6.42 10.63
CA ALA A 44 3.88 -7.33 9.52
C ALA A 44 3.16 -8.61 9.95
N GLU A 45 3.57 -9.23 11.07
CA GLU A 45 2.88 -10.39 11.62
C GLU A 45 1.45 -10.05 12.08
N LEU A 46 1.28 -8.90 12.75
CA LEU A 46 -0.04 -8.44 13.17
C LEU A 46 -0.96 -8.17 11.98
N ALA A 47 -0.43 -7.63 10.89
CA ALA A 47 -1.18 -7.40 9.66
C ALA A 47 -1.71 -8.73 9.07
N ARG A 48 -0.87 -9.78 9.03
CA ARG A 48 -1.28 -11.12 8.58
C ARG A 48 -2.43 -11.67 9.41
N VAL A 49 -2.31 -11.58 10.73
CA VAL A 49 -3.36 -12.04 11.65
C VAL A 49 -4.65 -11.20 11.47
N SER A 50 -4.53 -9.90 11.32
CA SER A 50 -5.67 -9.00 11.14
C SER A 50 -6.46 -9.30 9.85
N VAL A 51 -5.75 -9.61 8.76
CA VAL A 51 -6.39 -10.01 7.50
C VAL A 51 -7.20 -11.30 7.68
N TRP A 52 -6.64 -12.31 8.36
CA TRP A 52 -7.36 -13.56 8.65
C TRP A 52 -8.55 -13.36 9.61
N ILE A 53 -8.39 -12.54 10.63
CA ILE A 53 -9.51 -12.23 11.54
C ILE A 53 -10.65 -11.58 10.75
N GLY A 54 -10.34 -10.63 9.88
CA GLY A 54 -11.31 -9.99 9.01
C GLY A 54 -12.05 -10.99 8.13
N GLU A 55 -11.33 -11.92 7.51
CA GLU A 55 -11.90 -13.01 6.70
C GLU A 55 -12.89 -13.87 7.51
N ILE A 56 -12.46 -14.37 8.66
CA ILE A 56 -13.29 -15.23 9.53
C ILE A 56 -14.54 -14.48 10.02
N GLN A 57 -14.39 -13.21 10.39
CA GLN A 57 -15.52 -12.38 10.83
C GLN A 57 -16.53 -12.15 9.70
N TRP A 58 -16.02 -11.90 8.48
CA TRP A 58 -16.87 -11.72 7.31
C TRP A 58 -17.65 -13.00 6.99
N MET A 59 -16.99 -14.15 6.95
CA MET A 59 -17.64 -15.45 6.73
C MET A 59 -18.78 -15.67 7.70
N ARG A 60 -18.54 -15.47 9.00
CA ARG A 60 -19.56 -15.66 10.04
C ARG A 60 -20.75 -14.73 9.90
N ARG A 61 -20.53 -13.47 9.52
CA ARG A 61 -21.61 -12.49 9.35
C ARG A 61 -22.50 -12.80 8.15
N ASN A 62 -21.94 -13.42 7.13
CA ASN A 62 -22.62 -13.71 5.88
C ASN A 62 -23.09 -15.18 5.76
N GLY A 63 -23.16 -15.91 6.88
CA GLY A 63 -23.73 -17.26 6.92
C GLY A 63 -22.81 -18.37 6.39
N PHE A 64 -21.54 -18.09 6.13
CA PHE A 64 -20.58 -19.09 5.73
C PHE A 64 -19.96 -19.78 6.95
N GLU A 65 -19.84 -21.11 6.89
CA GLU A 65 -19.17 -21.87 7.95
C GLU A 65 -17.66 -21.59 7.93
N ALA A 66 -17.16 -20.85 8.92
CA ALA A 66 -15.74 -20.81 9.21
C ALA A 66 -15.36 -22.18 9.85
N ALA A 67 -14.28 -22.79 9.37
CA ALA A 67 -13.76 -24.02 9.99
C ALA A 67 -13.60 -23.82 11.50
N LYS A 68 -13.99 -24.80 12.32
CA LYS A 68 -13.88 -24.73 13.79
C LYS A 68 -12.42 -24.48 14.26
N ASN A 69 -11.46 -24.96 13.48
CA ASN A 69 -10.02 -24.69 13.65
C ASN A 69 -9.47 -24.24 12.29
N PRO A 70 -9.55 -22.95 11.94
CA PRO A 70 -8.99 -22.48 10.69
C PRO A 70 -7.46 -22.65 10.72
N ILE A 71 -6.95 -23.47 9.81
CA ILE A 71 -5.51 -23.51 9.57
C ILE A 71 -5.19 -22.22 8.80
N LEU A 72 -4.65 -21.24 9.52
CA LEU A 72 -4.21 -20.00 8.91
C LEU A 72 -3.01 -20.30 8.01
N LYS A 73 -3.21 -20.27 6.70
CA LYS A 73 -2.11 -20.38 5.75
C LYS A 73 -1.17 -19.18 5.92
N PRO A 74 0.15 -19.39 5.86
CA PRO A 74 1.08 -18.26 5.88
C PRO A 74 0.73 -17.28 4.75
N LEU A 75 0.49 -16.03 5.09
CA LEU A 75 0.30 -14.96 4.11
C LEU A 75 1.68 -14.43 3.70
N GLY A 76 2.30 -15.07 2.71
CA GLY A 76 3.57 -14.60 2.13
C GLY A 76 3.45 -13.29 1.33
N ASN A 77 2.24 -12.81 1.15
CA ASN A 77 1.89 -11.58 0.46
C ASN A 77 2.04 -10.30 1.31
N ILE A 78 2.32 -10.42 2.61
CA ILE A 78 2.76 -9.30 3.47
C ILE A 78 4.28 -9.42 3.62
N GLU A 79 5.01 -8.59 2.88
CA GLU A 79 6.47 -8.62 2.83
C GLU A 79 7.08 -7.72 3.91
N LYS A 80 8.04 -8.27 4.67
CA LYS A 80 8.83 -7.49 5.64
C LYS A 80 10.02 -6.86 4.91
N ARG A 81 9.89 -5.61 4.51
CA ARG A 81 10.96 -4.83 3.87
C ARG A 81 10.62 -3.34 3.80
N ASP A 82 11.57 -2.55 3.36
CA ASP A 82 11.32 -1.14 3.04
C ASP A 82 10.46 -0.98 1.78
N ALA A 83 9.56 -0.01 1.79
CA ALA A 83 8.62 0.25 0.71
C ALA A 83 9.16 1.21 -0.37
N VAL A 84 10.20 1.98 -0.08
CA VAL A 84 10.70 3.03 -0.99
C VAL A 84 12.13 2.82 -1.44
N LEU A 85 12.94 2.10 -0.66
CA LEU A 85 14.35 1.84 -0.97
C LEU A 85 14.66 0.34 -0.85
N VAL A 86 15.53 -0.18 -1.71
CA VAL A 86 16.06 -1.54 -1.52
C VAL A 86 17.11 -1.48 -0.43
N THR A 87 16.89 -2.26 0.65
CA THR A 87 17.78 -2.34 1.80
C THR A 87 18.15 -3.79 2.09
N ASP A 88 19.29 -4.00 2.76
CA ASP A 88 19.65 -5.28 3.35
C ASP A 88 18.83 -5.58 4.62
N GLU A 89 19.09 -6.72 5.27
CA GLU A 89 18.42 -7.12 6.50
C GLU A 89 18.71 -6.18 7.69
N GLN A 90 19.81 -5.44 7.65
CA GLN A 90 20.22 -4.45 8.62
C GLN A 90 19.64 -3.05 8.36
N GLY A 91 18.94 -2.88 7.21
CA GLY A 91 18.35 -1.61 6.79
C GLY A 91 19.30 -0.70 6.01
N ASN A 92 20.49 -1.15 5.65
CA ASN A 92 21.42 -0.36 4.84
C ASN A 92 21.00 -0.37 3.37
N PRO A 93 21.16 0.75 2.65
CA PRO A 93 20.86 0.81 1.22
C PRO A 93 21.70 -0.16 0.39
N VAL A 94 21.06 -0.95 -0.43
CA VAL A 94 21.72 -1.81 -1.41
C VAL A 94 21.98 -1.03 -2.70
N LEU A 95 23.22 -1.09 -3.18
CA LEU A 95 23.64 -0.46 -4.43
C LEU A 95 23.72 -1.50 -5.55
N ASP A 96 23.40 -1.08 -6.77
CA ASP A 96 23.62 -1.89 -7.97
C ASP A 96 25.09 -1.96 -8.37
N ALA A 97 25.40 -2.63 -9.49
CA ALA A 97 26.75 -2.79 -9.99
C ALA A 97 27.43 -1.45 -10.37
N GLU A 98 26.62 -0.43 -10.64
CA GLU A 98 27.05 0.93 -10.96
C GLU A 98 27.13 1.84 -9.72
N GLY A 99 26.93 1.30 -8.52
CA GLY A 99 26.96 2.04 -7.25
C GLY A 99 25.75 2.97 -7.05
N LYS A 100 24.60 2.67 -7.67
CA LYS A 100 23.38 3.45 -7.54
C LYS A 100 22.38 2.76 -6.58
N PRO A 101 21.77 3.50 -5.65
CA PRO A 101 20.70 2.95 -4.83
C PRO A 101 19.44 2.70 -5.67
N GLN A 102 18.72 1.66 -5.32
CA GLN A 102 17.55 1.21 -6.07
C GLN A 102 16.25 1.49 -5.32
N ARG A 103 15.21 1.88 -6.08
CA ARG A 103 13.85 1.99 -5.55
C ARG A 103 13.28 0.61 -5.25
N ALA A 104 12.59 0.48 -4.13
CA ALA A 104 11.85 -0.74 -3.84
C ALA A 104 10.72 -0.92 -4.86
N LYS A 105 10.54 -2.16 -5.32
CA LYS A 105 9.44 -2.52 -6.23
C LYS A 105 8.24 -2.93 -5.41
N TRP A 106 7.09 -2.33 -5.69
CA TRP A 106 5.82 -2.78 -5.13
C TRP A 106 5.26 -3.96 -5.94
N PRO A 107 4.53 -4.87 -5.33
CA PRO A 107 3.80 -5.88 -6.07
C PRO A 107 2.77 -5.23 -7.00
N LYS A 108 2.39 -5.94 -8.06
CA LYS A 108 1.30 -5.47 -8.94
C LYS A 108 0.00 -5.48 -8.15
N ALA A 109 -0.76 -4.38 -8.21
CA ALA A 109 -2.03 -4.23 -7.52
C ALA A 109 -2.91 -3.24 -8.29
N ASP A 110 -4.23 -3.42 -8.21
CA ASP A 110 -5.19 -2.53 -8.83
C ASP A 110 -5.36 -1.24 -8.01
N VAL A 111 -5.30 -1.38 -6.68
CA VAL A 111 -5.45 -0.29 -5.71
C VAL A 111 -4.37 -0.34 -4.65
N VAL A 112 -3.82 0.82 -4.30
CA VAL A 112 -2.92 0.98 -3.15
C VAL A 112 -3.57 1.91 -2.13
N VAL A 113 -3.56 1.51 -0.87
CA VAL A 113 -3.92 2.36 0.27
C VAL A 113 -2.78 2.37 1.27
N GLY A 114 -2.51 3.52 1.87
CA GLY A 114 -1.40 3.62 2.80
C GLY A 114 -1.51 4.78 3.77
N ASN A 115 -0.85 4.59 4.92
CA ASN A 115 -0.56 5.62 5.90
C ASN A 115 0.97 5.71 6.05
N PRO A 116 1.66 6.36 5.10
CA PRO A 116 3.11 6.47 5.11
C PRO A 116 3.62 7.28 6.32
N PRO A 117 4.88 7.10 6.73
CA PRO A 117 5.43 7.83 7.85
C PRO A 117 5.52 9.34 7.58
N PHE A 118 5.06 10.15 8.55
CA PHE A 118 5.07 11.61 8.48
C PHE A 118 6.36 12.17 9.07
N LEU A 119 7.42 12.16 8.29
CA LEU A 119 8.72 12.67 8.68
C LEU A 119 9.12 13.83 7.75
N GLY A 120 9.28 15.01 8.33
CA GLY A 120 9.70 16.19 7.59
C GLY A 120 11.16 16.10 7.14
N ASP A 121 11.46 16.67 5.99
CA ASP A 121 12.79 16.64 5.35
C ASP A 121 13.95 16.93 6.31
N LYS A 122 13.83 17.95 7.15
CA LYS A 122 14.88 18.36 8.10
C LYS A 122 15.21 17.30 9.16
N LYS A 123 14.28 16.40 9.44
CA LYS A 123 14.46 15.33 10.43
C LYS A 123 14.89 14.00 9.80
N MET A 124 14.87 13.88 8.48
CA MET A 124 15.20 12.60 7.83
C MET A 124 16.62 12.14 8.16
N ILE A 125 17.61 13.02 8.16
CA ILE A 125 18.99 12.65 8.46
C ILE A 125 19.15 12.18 9.93
N SER A 126 18.52 12.88 10.88
CA SER A 126 18.61 12.52 12.29
C SER A 126 17.84 11.24 12.65
N GLU A 127 16.73 10.96 11.95
CA GLU A 127 15.85 9.83 12.30
C GLU A 127 16.12 8.57 11.47
N LEU A 128 16.52 8.74 10.19
CA LEU A 128 16.76 7.63 9.27
C LEU A 128 18.26 7.35 9.05
N GLY A 129 19.12 8.27 9.44
CA GLY A 129 20.55 8.25 9.15
C GLY A 129 20.90 8.93 7.84
N GLU A 130 22.16 9.35 7.74
CA GLU A 130 22.68 10.09 6.59
C GLU A 130 22.75 9.21 5.34
N ASP A 131 23.31 8.02 5.46
CA ASP A 131 23.50 7.09 4.32
C ASP A 131 22.16 6.71 3.70
N TYR A 132 21.15 6.37 4.50
CA TYR A 132 19.81 6.07 4.02
C TYR A 132 19.18 7.27 3.33
N THR A 133 19.24 8.45 3.94
CA THR A 133 18.63 9.67 3.41
C THR A 133 19.26 10.08 2.07
N ILE A 134 20.60 10.00 1.96
CA ILE A 134 21.31 10.29 0.70
C ILE A 134 20.92 9.26 -0.37
N ALA A 135 20.90 7.98 -0.03
CA ALA A 135 20.54 6.92 -0.97
C ALA A 135 19.09 7.07 -1.44
N LEU A 136 18.15 7.37 -0.54
CA LEU A 136 16.75 7.60 -0.88
C LEU A 136 16.60 8.76 -1.88
N ARG A 137 17.24 9.92 -1.62
CA ARG A 137 17.19 11.08 -2.51
C ARG A 137 17.85 10.80 -3.87
N ARG A 138 18.91 10.00 -3.90
CA ARG A 138 19.56 9.58 -5.15
C ARG A 138 18.70 8.60 -5.94
N ALA A 139 18.07 7.64 -5.28
CA ALA A 139 17.15 6.69 -5.92
C ALA A 139 15.91 7.40 -6.50
N TRP A 140 15.42 8.43 -5.81
CA TRP A 140 14.23 9.21 -6.15
C TRP A 140 14.59 10.63 -6.60
N SER A 141 15.48 10.77 -7.55
CA SER A 141 15.95 12.07 -8.04
C SER A 141 14.87 12.95 -8.70
N ASP A 142 13.69 12.38 -8.98
CA ASP A 142 12.51 13.06 -9.47
C ASP A 142 11.60 13.60 -8.34
N VAL A 143 11.86 13.22 -7.09
CA VAL A 143 11.25 13.85 -5.92
C VAL A 143 12.10 15.04 -5.51
N PRO A 144 11.53 16.25 -5.35
CA PRO A 144 12.30 17.44 -4.99
C PRO A 144 13.11 17.26 -3.71
N GLY A 145 14.35 17.73 -3.70
CA GLY A 145 15.12 17.84 -2.47
C GLY A 145 14.39 18.77 -1.47
N GLY A 146 14.29 18.34 -0.24
CA GLY A 146 13.49 19.04 0.78
C GLY A 146 12.04 18.61 0.87
N ALA A 147 11.62 17.59 0.10
CA ALA A 147 10.32 16.97 0.27
C ALA A 147 10.29 16.04 1.49
N ASP A 148 9.18 16.02 2.20
CA ASP A 148 8.94 15.14 3.34
C ASP A 148 8.91 13.67 2.92
N LEU A 149 9.20 12.76 3.85
CA LEU A 149 9.29 11.32 3.57
C LEU A 149 8.02 10.75 2.92
N VAL A 150 6.84 11.20 3.34
CA VAL A 150 5.55 10.78 2.76
C VAL A 150 5.48 10.96 1.24
N CYS A 151 6.17 11.95 0.69
CA CYS A 151 6.16 12.28 -0.74
C CYS A 151 6.70 11.15 -1.63
N TYR A 152 7.57 10.29 -1.10
CA TYR A 152 8.11 9.14 -1.84
C TYR A 152 7.05 8.08 -2.12
N TRP A 153 6.05 7.92 -1.24
CA TRP A 153 4.89 7.04 -1.49
C TRP A 153 3.95 7.63 -2.54
N PHE A 154 3.68 8.94 -2.49
CA PHE A 154 2.88 9.61 -3.52
C PHE A 154 3.56 9.50 -4.90
N ALA A 155 4.86 9.76 -4.98
CA ALA A 155 5.62 9.62 -6.22
C ALA A 155 5.66 8.16 -6.70
N GLY A 156 5.79 7.19 -5.79
CA GLY A 156 5.77 5.76 -6.10
C GLY A 156 4.44 5.30 -6.69
N ALA A 157 3.33 5.70 -6.07
CA ALA A 157 1.99 5.41 -6.56
C ALA A 157 1.75 6.07 -7.94
N TRP A 158 2.07 7.36 -8.05
CA TRP A 158 1.91 8.10 -9.30
C TRP A 158 2.66 7.48 -10.48
N ARG A 159 3.92 7.11 -10.29
CA ARG A 159 4.71 6.46 -11.34
C ARG A 159 4.08 5.18 -11.85
N ARG A 160 3.50 4.37 -10.96
CA ARG A 160 2.82 3.14 -11.34
C ARG A 160 1.50 3.40 -12.06
N MET A 161 0.76 4.42 -11.64
CA MET A 161 -0.44 4.85 -12.34
C MET A 161 -0.10 5.35 -13.75
N ALA A 162 0.97 6.12 -13.89
CA ALA A 162 1.42 6.66 -15.18
C ALA A 162 1.80 5.58 -16.21
N ILE A 163 2.22 4.40 -15.76
CA ILE A 163 2.55 3.25 -16.63
C ILE A 163 1.46 2.17 -16.68
N GLY A 164 0.30 2.42 -16.06
CA GLY A 164 -0.85 1.50 -16.09
C GLY A 164 -0.71 0.27 -15.18
N GLU A 165 0.21 0.27 -14.22
CA GLU A 165 0.37 -0.82 -13.25
C GLU A 165 -0.47 -0.64 -11.97
N LEU A 166 -1.12 0.51 -11.81
CA LEU A 166 -1.96 0.86 -10.68
C LEU A 166 -3.11 1.74 -11.17
N GLU A 167 -4.33 1.44 -10.77
CA GLU A 167 -5.51 2.20 -11.18
C GLU A 167 -5.80 3.37 -10.21
N ARG A 168 -5.70 3.12 -8.90
CA ARG A 168 -6.05 4.09 -7.86
C ARG A 168 -5.11 4.02 -6.67
N ALA A 169 -4.92 5.16 -6.01
CA ALA A 169 -4.18 5.24 -4.76
C ALA A 169 -4.90 6.14 -3.77
N GLY A 170 -4.96 5.71 -2.50
CA GLY A 170 -5.43 6.51 -1.37
C GLY A 170 -4.34 6.57 -0.30
N MET A 171 -3.90 7.77 0.06
CA MET A 171 -2.81 7.98 1.01
C MET A 171 -3.21 8.98 2.08
N VAL A 172 -2.87 8.67 3.33
CA VAL A 172 -2.94 9.64 4.42
C VAL A 172 -1.70 10.53 4.38
N SER A 173 -1.88 11.82 4.61
CA SER A 173 -0.79 12.79 4.69
C SER A 173 -1.13 13.92 5.65
N THR A 174 -0.13 14.66 6.09
CA THR A 174 -0.32 15.91 6.81
C THR A 174 -0.57 17.07 5.85
N ASN A 175 -1.08 18.19 6.36
CA ASN A 175 -1.30 19.41 5.56
C ASN A 175 -0.01 19.96 4.90
N SER A 176 1.19 19.55 5.36
CA SER A 176 2.46 19.93 4.75
C SER A 176 2.57 19.50 3.28
N ILE A 177 1.80 18.49 2.85
CA ILE A 177 1.79 18.02 1.46
C ILE A 177 1.42 19.12 0.45
N ARG A 178 0.72 20.17 0.91
CA ARG A 178 0.26 21.31 0.08
C ARG A 178 1.30 22.43 -0.07
N ALA A 179 2.45 22.34 0.59
CA ALA A 179 3.40 23.44 0.69
C ALA A 179 4.82 23.06 0.27
N GLY A 180 5.61 24.05 -0.10
CA GLY A 180 7.03 23.90 -0.38
C GLY A 180 7.35 22.81 -1.43
N ALA A 181 8.40 22.06 -1.18
CA ALA A 181 8.85 20.98 -2.06
C ALA A 181 7.82 19.83 -2.19
N ASN A 182 6.99 19.60 -1.17
CA ASN A 182 5.93 18.60 -1.21
C ASN A 182 4.89 18.91 -2.28
N ARG A 183 4.54 20.19 -2.45
CA ARG A 183 3.58 20.63 -3.46
C ARG A 183 4.00 20.29 -4.88
N GLU A 184 5.30 20.26 -5.18
CA GLU A 184 5.79 19.90 -6.52
C GLU A 184 5.48 18.44 -6.87
N VAL A 185 5.47 17.55 -5.87
CA VAL A 185 5.06 16.16 -6.06
C VAL A 185 3.56 16.08 -6.38
N LEU A 186 2.71 16.80 -5.62
CA LEU A 186 1.28 16.87 -5.93
C LEU A 186 1.00 17.51 -7.29
N LYS A 187 1.77 18.50 -7.69
CA LYS A 187 1.61 19.18 -8.97
C LYS A 187 1.76 18.20 -10.12
N SER A 188 2.78 17.35 -10.10
CA SER A 188 2.96 16.34 -11.16
C SER A 188 1.80 15.33 -11.23
N ILE A 189 1.15 15.04 -10.09
CA ILE A 189 -0.05 14.19 -10.03
C ILE A 189 -1.25 14.91 -10.63
N VAL A 190 -1.46 16.17 -10.28
CA VAL A 190 -2.59 16.98 -10.79
C VAL A 190 -2.46 17.29 -12.27
N ASP A 191 -1.23 17.56 -12.76
CA ASP A 191 -0.97 17.84 -14.16
C ASP A 191 -1.20 16.63 -15.08
N GLY A 192 -1.01 15.42 -14.59
CA GLY A 192 -1.13 14.20 -15.39
C GLY A 192 -2.24 13.23 -14.98
N GLY A 193 -2.93 13.49 -13.87
CA GLY A 193 -3.95 12.62 -13.32
C GLY A 193 -5.12 13.38 -12.70
N GLN A 194 -5.85 12.71 -11.82
CA GLN A 194 -6.99 13.29 -11.12
C GLN A 194 -6.97 12.93 -9.64
N ILE A 195 -7.12 13.94 -8.78
CA ILE A 195 -7.49 13.73 -7.37
C ILE A 195 -9.01 13.81 -7.31
N PHE A 196 -9.66 12.65 -7.16
CA PHE A 196 -11.13 12.58 -7.17
C PHE A 196 -11.75 12.81 -5.79
N GLU A 197 -10.95 12.69 -4.73
CA GLU A 197 -11.41 12.86 -3.36
C GLU A 197 -10.27 13.30 -2.44
N ALA A 198 -10.52 14.29 -1.60
CA ALA A 198 -9.58 14.75 -0.58
C ALA A 198 -10.34 15.29 0.63
N TRP A 199 -10.04 14.76 1.81
CA TRP A 199 -10.56 15.27 3.08
C TRP A 199 -9.42 15.96 3.84
N GLY A 200 -9.69 17.14 4.37
CA GLY A 200 -8.77 17.86 5.23
C GLY A 200 -9.39 18.01 6.61
N ASP A 201 -8.56 18.17 7.64
CA ASP A 201 -9.02 18.62 8.95
C ASP A 201 -9.57 20.05 8.81
N GLU A 202 -10.77 20.28 9.38
CA GLU A 202 -11.39 21.60 9.49
C GLU A 202 -10.71 22.46 10.58
#